data_215565c8000636203d1fc28e4cbfd6e4
#
_entry.id   215565c8000636203d1fc28e4cbfd6e4
#
_cell.length_a   1.000
_cell.length_b   1.000
_cell.length_c   1.000
_cell.angle_alpha   90.00
_cell.angle_beta   90.00
_cell.angle_gamma   90.00
#
_symmetry.space_group_name_H-M   'P 1'
#
loop_
_entity.id
_entity.type
_entity.pdbx_description
1 polymer ?
#
loop_
_entity_poly.entity_id
_entity_poly.type
_entity_poly.pdbx_seq_one_letter_code
_entity_poly.pdbx_strand_id
1 'polypeptide(L)'
;MLLFPKEEHERIKSGEITVTFRDWDKLRVDAGKEYKSFNLGFVRVEEIGYVDFKKITEQDIRAAGMGSAEEFKTVFRKRNPGFNFGSGKLIRIKFSYLGPEQRDAGGLLPNDRELIRIMERLVEIDVMSEMDVKSDDLLASLSTDTAQNTLTLSKRFNIPQAALKKRMAELKNEGLVDSRRDGYVITVRGKAYIDSKI
;
A
#
# COMPACT_ATOMS: atom_id res chain seq x y z
N MET A 1 -0.77 10.44 -0.68
CA MET A 1 0.43 10.12 -1.49
C MET A 1 1.66 10.62 -0.73
N LEU A 2 2.69 9.80 -0.59
CA LEU A 2 3.96 10.15 0.04
C LEU A 2 5.02 10.30 -1.06
N LEU A 3 5.48 11.51 -1.31
CA LEU A 3 6.41 11.83 -2.40
C LEU A 3 7.84 11.92 -1.90
N PHE A 4 8.77 11.41 -2.70
CA PHE A 4 10.21 11.49 -2.48
C PHE A 4 10.91 12.11 -3.70
N PRO A 5 11.98 12.87 -3.51
CA PRO A 5 12.81 13.36 -4.61
C PRO A 5 13.41 12.21 -5.41
N LYS A 6 13.55 12.40 -6.72
CA LYS A 6 14.06 11.35 -7.62
C LYS A 6 15.47 10.88 -7.24
N GLU A 7 16.29 11.78 -6.77
CA GLU A 7 17.66 11.51 -6.32
C GLU A 7 17.76 10.60 -5.09
N GLU A 8 16.67 10.47 -4.32
CA GLU A 8 16.59 9.58 -3.15
C GLU A 8 16.08 8.18 -3.50
N HIS A 9 15.51 7.98 -4.71
CA HIS A 9 14.80 6.74 -5.04
C HIS A 9 15.68 5.49 -4.93
N GLU A 10 16.90 5.49 -5.46
CA GLU A 10 17.78 4.31 -5.41
C GLU A 10 18.22 4.00 -3.97
N ARG A 11 18.46 5.02 -3.16
CA ARG A 11 18.82 4.87 -1.74
C ARG A 11 17.64 4.39 -0.90
N ILE A 12 16.41 4.74 -1.28
CA ILE A 12 15.19 4.20 -0.67
C ILE A 12 14.99 2.73 -1.06
N LYS A 13 15.18 2.38 -2.34
CA LYS A 13 15.06 1.00 -2.82
C LYS A 13 16.09 0.07 -2.18
N SER A 14 17.30 0.56 -1.91
CA SER A 14 18.35 -0.20 -1.22
C SER A 14 18.14 -0.32 0.30
N GLY A 15 17.17 0.42 0.86
CA GLY A 15 16.94 0.48 2.31
C GLY A 15 17.90 1.38 3.07
N GLU A 16 18.74 2.16 2.39
CA GLU A 16 19.62 3.15 3.02
C GLU A 16 18.83 4.31 3.63
N ILE A 17 17.78 4.77 2.93
CA ILE A 17 16.85 5.80 3.44
C ILE A 17 15.56 5.12 3.89
N THR A 18 15.30 5.18 5.20
CA THR A 18 14.13 4.58 5.84
C THR A 18 13.36 5.57 6.72
N VAL A 19 13.84 6.81 6.83
CA VAL A 19 13.18 7.89 7.57
C VAL A 19 13.02 9.10 6.67
N THR A 20 11.94 9.84 6.83
CA THR A 20 11.75 11.16 6.20
C THR A 20 11.10 12.12 7.18
N PHE A 21 11.36 13.41 6.98
CA PHE A 21 10.78 14.47 7.79
C PHE A 21 9.92 15.39 6.93
N ARG A 22 8.80 15.82 7.51
CA ARG A 22 7.82 16.68 6.81
C ARG A 22 7.44 17.87 7.69
N ASP A 23 7.26 19.01 7.01
CA ASP A 23 6.67 20.22 7.56
C ASP A 23 5.20 20.25 7.18
N TRP A 24 4.40 19.41 7.86
CA TRP A 24 2.96 19.37 7.65
C TRP A 24 2.23 19.84 8.90
N ASP A 25 1.12 20.55 8.72
CA ASP A 25 0.28 21.03 9.83
C ASP A 25 -0.36 19.85 10.62
N LYS A 26 -0.62 18.74 9.94
CA LYS A 26 -1.22 17.53 10.53
C LYS A 26 -0.66 16.26 9.89
N LEU A 27 -0.82 15.13 10.56
CA LEU A 27 -0.48 13.83 10.02
C LEU A 27 -1.35 13.55 8.77
N ARG A 28 -0.71 13.21 7.65
CA ARG A 28 -1.38 12.95 6.36
C ARG A 28 -1.26 11.49 5.92
N VAL A 29 -0.61 10.68 6.73
CA VAL A 29 -0.46 9.23 6.54
C VAL A 29 -0.59 8.56 7.89
N ASP A 30 -0.88 7.26 7.89
CA ASP A 30 -1.08 6.45 9.09
C ASP A 30 -0.03 5.34 9.16
N ALA A 31 0.39 4.97 10.37
CA ALA A 31 1.25 3.82 10.58
C ALA A 31 0.53 2.51 10.18
N GLY A 32 1.28 1.55 9.67
CA GLY A 32 0.77 0.27 9.17
C GLY A 32 0.18 0.32 7.77
N LYS A 33 -0.01 1.50 7.17
CA LYS A 33 -0.57 1.65 5.82
C LYS A 33 0.48 1.81 4.74
N GLU A 34 0.10 1.41 3.53
CA GLU A 34 0.92 1.51 2.32
C GLU A 34 0.53 2.71 1.48
N TYR A 35 1.53 3.37 0.94
CA TYR A 35 1.35 4.58 0.14
C TYR A 35 2.13 4.50 -1.16
N LYS A 36 1.45 4.84 -2.25
CA LYS A 36 2.11 4.99 -3.55
C LYS A 36 2.96 6.27 -3.58
N SER A 37 4.19 6.13 -4.03
CA SER A 37 5.07 7.24 -4.37
C SER A 37 5.34 7.27 -5.86
N PHE A 38 5.22 8.47 -6.45
CA PHE A 38 5.37 8.66 -7.90
C PHE A 38 6.78 8.23 -8.36
N ASN A 39 6.84 7.40 -9.39
CA ASN A 39 8.07 6.84 -9.96
C ASN A 39 8.98 6.04 -9.01
N LEU A 40 8.59 5.83 -7.75
CA LEU A 40 9.32 5.01 -6.79
C LEU A 40 8.67 3.64 -6.62
N GLY A 41 7.35 3.59 -6.52
CA GLY A 41 6.59 2.40 -6.15
C GLY A 41 5.83 2.60 -4.85
N PHE A 42 5.80 1.59 -4.00
CA PHE A 42 5.06 1.60 -2.75
C PHE A 42 5.98 1.59 -1.54
N VAL A 43 5.58 2.31 -0.50
CA VAL A 43 6.23 2.34 0.80
C VAL A 43 5.20 2.06 1.89
N ARG A 44 5.58 1.32 2.92
CA ARG A 44 4.79 1.13 4.14
C ARG A 44 5.28 2.09 5.20
N VAL A 45 4.36 2.80 5.82
CA VAL A 45 4.66 3.63 7.00
C VAL A 45 4.70 2.73 8.22
N GLU A 46 5.85 2.63 8.85
CA GLU A 46 6.06 1.83 10.08
C GLU A 46 5.70 2.65 11.32
N GLU A 47 6.21 3.87 11.37
CA GLU A 47 6.01 4.81 12.49
C GLU A 47 5.76 6.21 11.96
N ILE A 48 4.93 6.97 12.65
CA ILE A 48 4.71 8.40 12.38
C ILE A 48 4.45 9.15 13.67
N GLY A 49 5.01 10.34 13.79
CA GLY A 49 4.77 11.20 14.96
C GLY A 49 5.40 12.57 14.82
N TYR A 50 4.97 13.48 15.69
CA TYR A 50 5.59 14.79 15.81
C TYR A 50 6.91 14.68 16.59
N VAL A 51 7.92 15.41 16.12
CA VAL A 51 9.23 15.49 16.76
C VAL A 51 9.74 16.93 16.75
N ASP A 52 10.30 17.37 17.86
CA ASP A 52 11.04 18.63 17.89
C ASP A 52 12.42 18.41 17.24
N PHE A 53 12.89 19.40 16.48
CA PHE A 53 14.21 19.28 15.82
C PHE A 53 15.33 18.90 16.83
N LYS A 54 15.32 19.47 18.03
CA LYS A 54 16.31 19.19 19.07
C LYS A 54 16.34 17.74 19.57
N LYS A 55 15.26 16.98 19.30
CA LYS A 55 15.12 15.56 19.71
C LYS A 55 15.41 14.58 18.58
N ILE A 56 15.71 15.08 17.38
CA ILE A 56 16.12 14.23 16.25
C ILE A 56 17.52 13.68 16.54
N THR A 57 17.63 12.35 16.50
CA THR A 57 18.89 11.67 16.76
C THR A 57 19.80 11.64 15.52
N GLU A 58 21.11 11.45 15.71
CA GLU A 58 22.03 11.22 14.60
C GLU A 58 21.63 9.99 13.77
N GLN A 59 21.08 8.97 14.41
CA GLN A 59 20.57 7.78 13.74
C GLN A 59 19.41 8.11 12.80
N ASP A 60 18.47 8.96 13.23
CA ASP A 60 17.37 9.41 12.38
C ASP A 60 17.87 10.24 11.18
N ILE A 61 18.89 11.08 11.40
CA ILE A 61 19.51 11.88 10.34
C ILE A 61 20.17 10.99 9.31
N ARG A 62 20.94 9.97 9.75
CA ARG A 62 21.56 8.97 8.86
C ARG A 62 20.51 8.16 8.12
N ALA A 63 19.47 7.70 8.83
CA ALA A 63 18.35 6.97 8.22
C ALA A 63 17.52 7.82 7.24
N ALA A 64 17.61 9.15 7.33
CA ALA A 64 17.06 10.08 6.35
C ALA A 64 18.05 10.42 5.20
N GLY A 65 19.18 9.71 5.15
CA GLY A 65 20.16 9.82 4.07
C GLY A 65 21.11 11.01 4.20
N MET A 66 21.26 11.60 5.39
CA MET A 66 22.12 12.76 5.64
C MET A 66 23.21 12.42 6.65
N GLY A 67 24.40 13.01 6.47
CA GLY A 67 25.57 12.72 7.30
C GLY A 67 25.65 13.50 8.60
N SER A 68 24.94 14.65 8.68
CA SER A 68 25.00 15.54 9.85
C SER A 68 23.74 16.36 10.04
N ALA A 69 23.58 16.91 11.26
CA ALA A 69 22.48 17.84 11.58
C ALA A 69 22.52 19.13 10.75
N GLU A 70 23.72 19.59 10.40
CA GLU A 70 23.88 20.81 9.57
C GLU A 70 23.47 20.54 8.11
N GLU A 71 23.84 19.37 7.57
CA GLU A 71 23.38 18.95 6.25
C GLU A 71 21.84 18.81 6.25
N PHE A 72 21.27 18.18 7.28
CA PHE A 72 19.84 18.08 7.44
C PHE A 72 19.15 19.46 7.41
N LYS A 73 19.62 20.42 8.20
CA LYS A 73 19.07 21.80 8.20
C LYS A 73 19.16 22.43 6.82
N THR A 74 20.26 22.26 6.13
CA THR A 74 20.50 22.83 4.80
C THR A 74 19.53 22.25 3.78
N VAL A 75 19.43 20.93 3.69
CA VAL A 75 18.53 20.23 2.76
C VAL A 75 17.08 20.51 3.10
N PHE A 76 16.72 20.46 4.38
CA PHE A 76 15.35 20.70 4.82
C PHE A 76 14.90 22.12 4.57
N ARG A 77 15.74 23.13 4.87
CA ARG A 77 15.46 24.56 4.60
C ARG A 77 15.28 24.84 3.12
N LYS A 78 16.05 24.19 2.26
CA LYS A 78 15.90 24.32 0.79
C LYS A 78 14.50 23.92 0.32
N ARG A 79 13.92 22.89 0.97
CA ARG A 79 12.57 22.36 0.65
C ARG A 79 11.45 23.11 1.39
N ASN A 80 11.76 23.69 2.55
CA ASN A 80 10.83 24.38 3.44
C ASN A 80 11.43 25.72 3.91
N PRO A 81 11.45 26.76 3.05
CA PRO A 81 12.19 28.01 3.33
C PRO A 81 11.71 28.77 4.57
N GLY A 82 10.43 28.59 4.95
CA GLY A 82 9.83 29.25 6.12
C GLY A 82 9.95 28.50 7.43
N PHE A 83 10.56 27.29 7.43
CA PHE A 83 10.60 26.47 8.63
C PHE A 83 11.51 27.02 9.70
N ASN A 84 11.00 27.15 10.94
CA ASN A 84 11.75 27.63 12.11
C ASN A 84 12.24 26.44 12.96
N PHE A 85 13.54 26.13 12.89
CA PHE A 85 14.17 25.06 13.66
C PHE A 85 14.19 25.29 15.18
N GLY A 86 13.94 26.54 15.64
CA GLY A 86 13.92 26.86 17.07
C GLY A 86 12.62 26.47 17.78
N SER A 87 11.50 26.50 17.06
CA SER A 87 10.16 26.28 17.59
C SER A 87 9.26 25.39 16.73
N GLY A 88 9.68 25.08 15.50
CA GLY A 88 8.93 24.26 14.56
C GLY A 88 8.92 22.79 14.97
N LYS A 89 7.75 22.15 14.86
CA LYS A 89 7.60 20.71 14.98
C LYS A 89 7.65 20.07 13.60
N LEU A 90 8.38 18.99 13.49
CA LEU A 90 8.47 18.17 12.30
C LEU A 90 7.63 16.91 12.48
N ILE A 91 7.16 16.36 11.38
CA ILE A 91 6.61 15.00 11.37
C ILE A 91 7.71 14.07 10.92
N ARG A 92 8.11 13.14 11.80
CA ARG A 92 9.01 12.04 11.51
C ARG A 92 8.18 10.86 11.00
N ILE A 93 8.59 10.30 9.86
CA ILE A 93 7.96 9.13 9.25
C ILE A 93 9.05 8.09 9.03
N LYS A 94 8.93 6.94 9.68
CA LYS A 94 9.74 5.75 9.39
C LYS A 94 8.98 4.88 8.42
N PHE A 95 9.64 4.38 7.41
CA PHE A 95 9.00 3.61 6.34
C PHE A 95 9.93 2.53 5.80
N SER A 96 9.33 1.52 5.15
CA SER A 96 10.01 0.52 4.35
C SER A 96 9.57 0.57 2.90
N TYR A 97 10.49 0.32 1.97
CA TYR A 97 10.18 0.20 0.55
C TYR A 97 9.63 -1.20 0.25
N LEU A 98 8.53 -1.27 -0.47
CA LEU A 98 7.84 -2.53 -0.78
C LEU A 98 8.04 -3.02 -2.22
N GLY A 99 8.51 -2.15 -3.10
CA GLY A 99 8.65 -2.49 -4.52
C GLY A 99 7.83 -1.59 -5.44
N PRO A 100 7.94 -1.79 -6.76
CA PRO A 100 7.25 -1.00 -7.76
C PRO A 100 5.74 -1.27 -7.79
N GLU A 101 5.32 -2.45 -7.37
CA GLU A 101 3.92 -2.87 -7.30
C GLU A 101 3.42 -2.79 -5.86
N GLN A 102 2.13 -2.46 -5.71
CA GLN A 102 1.48 -2.51 -4.39
C GLN A 102 1.52 -3.96 -3.92
N ARG A 103 2.23 -4.19 -2.83
CA ARG A 103 2.02 -5.39 -2.04
C ARG A 103 0.81 -5.11 -1.18
N ASP A 104 -0.13 -6.03 -1.17
CA ASP A 104 -1.39 -5.86 -0.43
C ASP A 104 -1.15 -5.35 0.98
N ALA A 105 -2.07 -4.48 1.41
CA ALA A 105 -2.08 -3.94 2.76
C ALA A 105 -2.10 -5.08 3.78
N GLY A 106 -0.92 -5.51 4.15
CA GLY A 106 -0.79 -6.64 5.04
C GLY A 106 0.31 -7.61 4.71
N GLY A 107 1.08 -7.53 3.63
CA GLY A 107 2.26 -8.43 3.33
C GLY A 107 2.47 -9.70 4.18
N LEU A 108 1.66 -9.88 5.17
CA LEU A 108 1.46 -11.04 6.01
C LEU A 108 0.30 -11.83 5.41
N LEU A 109 0.53 -13.10 5.19
CA LEU A 109 -0.53 -14.05 4.93
C LEU A 109 -1.63 -13.84 5.97
N PRO A 110 -2.92 -13.81 5.59
CA PRO A 110 -3.99 -13.66 6.55
C PRO A 110 -3.90 -14.79 7.57
N ASN A 111 -4.04 -14.46 8.85
CA ASN A 111 -4.15 -15.47 9.90
C ASN A 111 -5.53 -16.14 9.87
N ASP A 112 -5.73 -17.22 10.63
CA ASP A 112 -6.97 -17.99 10.63
C ASP A 112 -8.22 -17.15 10.93
N ARG A 113 -8.13 -16.15 11.81
CA ARG A 113 -9.24 -15.25 12.12
C ARG A 113 -9.60 -14.34 10.93
N GLU A 114 -8.59 -13.88 10.21
CA GLU A 114 -8.79 -13.07 9.01
C GLU A 114 -9.34 -13.91 7.86
N LEU A 115 -8.92 -15.17 7.72
CA LEU A 115 -9.46 -16.11 6.74
C LEU A 115 -10.95 -16.37 6.98
N ILE A 116 -11.35 -16.60 8.25
CA ILE A 116 -12.76 -16.75 8.63
C ILE A 116 -13.56 -15.49 8.28
N ARG A 117 -13.05 -14.31 8.60
CA ARG A 117 -13.69 -13.03 8.29
C ARG A 117 -13.85 -12.80 6.78
N ILE A 118 -12.85 -13.17 5.99
CA ILE A 118 -12.93 -13.12 4.52
C ILE A 118 -14.04 -14.05 4.06
N MET A 119 -14.08 -15.28 4.55
CA MET A 119 -15.10 -16.26 4.18
C MET A 119 -16.51 -15.75 4.48
N GLU A 120 -16.77 -15.26 5.69
CA GLU A 120 -18.06 -14.69 6.09
C GLU A 120 -18.46 -13.53 5.15
N ARG A 121 -17.50 -12.65 4.86
CA ARG A 121 -17.74 -11.50 3.99
C ARG A 121 -18.05 -11.90 2.55
N LEU A 122 -17.39 -12.92 2.01
CA LEU A 122 -17.67 -13.41 0.67
C LEU A 122 -19.03 -14.09 0.58
N VAL A 123 -19.46 -14.81 1.63
CA VAL A 123 -20.82 -15.35 1.71
C VAL A 123 -21.86 -14.22 1.69
N GLU A 124 -21.67 -13.13 2.44
CA GLU A 124 -22.57 -11.97 2.38
C GLU A 124 -22.65 -11.36 0.98
N ILE A 125 -21.49 -11.16 0.33
CA ILE A 125 -21.40 -10.62 -1.02
C ILE A 125 -22.13 -11.54 -2.01
N ASP A 126 -22.00 -12.84 -1.89
CA ASP A 126 -22.62 -13.81 -2.77
C ASP A 126 -24.14 -13.87 -2.58
N VAL A 127 -24.60 -13.84 -1.33
CA VAL A 127 -26.04 -13.84 -1.00
C VAL A 127 -26.75 -12.57 -1.48
N MET A 128 -26.08 -11.43 -1.39
CA MET A 128 -26.64 -10.14 -1.85
C MET A 128 -26.59 -9.94 -3.37
N SER A 129 -26.05 -10.89 -4.09
CA SER A 129 -25.88 -10.80 -5.54
C SER A 129 -26.88 -11.65 -6.29
N GLU A 130 -27.40 -11.10 -7.38
CA GLU A 130 -28.23 -11.84 -8.36
C GLU A 130 -27.39 -12.75 -9.30
N MET A 131 -26.10 -12.90 -9.03
CA MET A 131 -25.19 -13.69 -9.86
C MET A 131 -25.12 -15.14 -9.36
N ASP A 132 -25.26 -16.09 -10.27
CA ASP A 132 -25.10 -17.52 -9.97
C ASP A 132 -23.65 -17.94 -9.69
N VAL A 133 -22.68 -17.06 -9.99
CA VAL A 133 -21.24 -17.33 -9.80
C VAL A 133 -20.79 -16.83 -8.44
N LYS A 134 -20.13 -17.74 -7.71
CA LYS A 134 -19.56 -17.43 -6.39
C LYS A 134 -18.26 -16.63 -6.48
N SER A 135 -17.99 -15.85 -5.47
CA SER A 135 -16.72 -15.11 -5.33
C SER A 135 -15.51 -16.02 -5.36
N ASP A 136 -15.61 -17.20 -4.78
CA ASP A 136 -14.54 -18.22 -4.78
C ASP A 136 -14.16 -18.66 -6.19
N ASP A 137 -15.14 -18.90 -7.08
CA ASP A 137 -14.88 -19.31 -8.45
C ASP A 137 -14.18 -18.21 -9.26
N LEU A 138 -14.58 -16.95 -9.02
CA LEU A 138 -13.92 -15.78 -9.61
C LEU A 138 -12.47 -15.66 -9.13
N LEU A 139 -12.23 -15.79 -7.81
CA LEU A 139 -10.88 -15.74 -7.24
C LEU A 139 -10.01 -16.89 -7.76
N ALA A 140 -10.53 -18.11 -7.77
CA ALA A 140 -9.83 -19.27 -8.31
C ALA A 140 -9.45 -19.09 -9.78
N SER A 141 -10.32 -18.44 -10.58
CA SER A 141 -10.03 -18.17 -11.98
C SER A 141 -8.89 -17.17 -12.19
N LEU A 142 -8.63 -16.32 -11.20
CA LEU A 142 -7.54 -15.33 -11.20
C LEU A 142 -6.23 -15.87 -10.61
N SER A 143 -6.21 -17.11 -10.13
CA SER A 143 -5.02 -17.71 -9.49
C SER A 143 -3.83 -17.93 -10.46
N THR A 144 -4.03 -17.69 -11.74
CA THR A 144 -2.96 -17.62 -12.73
C THR A 144 -2.22 -16.29 -12.63
N ASP A 145 -0.89 -16.28 -12.85
CA ASP A 145 -0.04 -15.08 -12.74
C ASP A 145 -0.31 -14.01 -13.83
N THR A 146 -1.31 -14.24 -14.68
CA THR A 146 -1.68 -13.32 -15.76
C THR A 146 -2.97 -12.58 -15.46
N ALA A 147 -2.95 -11.25 -15.69
CA ALA A 147 -4.16 -10.44 -15.57
C ALA A 147 -5.25 -10.90 -16.52
N GLN A 148 -6.49 -10.98 -16.03
CA GLN A 148 -7.65 -11.35 -16.84
C GLN A 148 -8.58 -10.16 -17.02
N ASN A 149 -8.87 -9.81 -18.27
CA ASN A 149 -9.72 -8.68 -18.56
C ASN A 149 -11.21 -9.00 -18.33
N THR A 150 -12.00 -7.93 -18.13
CA THR A 150 -13.45 -8.03 -17.86
C THR A 150 -14.21 -8.81 -18.92
N LEU A 151 -13.84 -8.66 -20.19
CA LEU A 151 -14.54 -9.33 -21.30
C LEU A 151 -14.30 -10.84 -21.26
N THR A 152 -13.07 -11.27 -21.01
CA THR A 152 -12.71 -12.69 -20.89
C THR A 152 -13.45 -13.35 -19.73
N LEU A 153 -13.44 -12.73 -18.57
CA LEU A 153 -14.14 -13.23 -17.38
C LEU A 153 -15.66 -13.24 -17.58
N SER A 154 -16.24 -12.18 -18.17
CA SER A 154 -17.65 -12.09 -18.50
C SER A 154 -18.12 -13.23 -19.40
N LYS A 155 -17.35 -13.53 -20.44
CA LYS A 155 -17.63 -14.66 -21.35
C LYS A 155 -17.46 -16.01 -20.66
N ARG A 156 -16.39 -16.19 -19.88
CA ARG A 156 -16.08 -17.46 -19.20
C ARG A 156 -17.19 -17.86 -18.21
N PHE A 157 -17.70 -16.91 -17.47
CA PHE A 157 -18.71 -17.14 -16.44
C PHE A 157 -20.16 -16.84 -16.89
N ASN A 158 -20.33 -16.41 -18.13
CA ASN A 158 -21.62 -15.99 -18.70
C ASN A 158 -22.34 -14.91 -17.83
N ILE A 159 -21.56 -13.90 -17.41
CA ILE A 159 -22.04 -12.81 -16.54
C ILE A 159 -21.98 -11.49 -17.30
N PRO A 160 -22.99 -10.60 -17.17
CA PRO A 160 -22.93 -9.24 -17.70
C PRO A 160 -21.71 -8.48 -17.16
N GLN A 161 -20.99 -7.77 -18.04
CA GLN A 161 -19.78 -7.05 -17.65
C GLN A 161 -20.00 -6.05 -16.51
N ALA A 162 -21.18 -5.41 -16.44
CA ALA A 162 -21.53 -4.47 -15.38
C ALA A 162 -21.60 -5.16 -14.02
N ALA A 163 -22.27 -6.32 -13.93
CA ALA A 163 -22.37 -7.13 -12.72
C ALA A 163 -20.98 -7.64 -12.28
N LEU A 164 -20.19 -8.12 -13.24
CA LEU A 164 -18.82 -8.56 -12.97
C LEU A 164 -17.94 -7.41 -12.41
N LYS A 165 -18.00 -6.21 -13.02
CA LYS A 165 -17.24 -5.05 -12.52
C LYS A 165 -17.63 -4.67 -11.10
N LYS A 166 -18.94 -4.73 -10.75
CA LYS A 166 -19.40 -4.48 -9.39
C LYS A 166 -18.81 -5.49 -8.42
N ARG A 167 -18.88 -6.80 -8.75
CA ARG A 167 -18.30 -7.87 -7.92
C ARG A 167 -16.77 -7.70 -7.76
N MET A 168 -16.06 -7.39 -8.84
CA MET A 168 -14.61 -7.16 -8.77
C MET A 168 -14.25 -5.95 -7.89
N ALA A 169 -15.09 -4.91 -7.87
CA ALA A 169 -14.91 -3.78 -6.97
C ALA A 169 -15.10 -4.19 -5.49
N GLU A 170 -16.09 -5.03 -5.19
CA GLU A 170 -16.31 -5.59 -3.86
C GLU A 170 -15.11 -6.45 -3.42
N LEU A 171 -14.65 -7.38 -4.25
CA LEU A 171 -13.46 -8.20 -3.98
C LEU A 171 -12.18 -7.36 -3.80
N LYS A 172 -12.06 -6.26 -4.55
CA LYS A 172 -10.96 -5.31 -4.40
C LYS A 172 -11.03 -4.55 -3.07
N ASN A 173 -12.21 -4.16 -2.62
CA ASN A 173 -12.38 -3.50 -1.32
C ASN A 173 -11.99 -4.42 -0.15
N GLU A 174 -12.18 -5.74 -0.31
CA GLU A 174 -11.72 -6.75 0.65
C GLU A 174 -10.22 -7.10 0.49
N GLY A 175 -9.52 -6.49 -0.47
CA GLY A 175 -8.11 -6.71 -0.74
C GLY A 175 -7.80 -8.07 -1.37
N LEU A 176 -8.77 -8.74 -2.00
CA LEU A 176 -8.60 -10.07 -2.57
C LEU A 176 -8.19 -10.06 -4.05
N VAL A 177 -8.53 -8.99 -4.76
CA VAL A 177 -8.12 -8.74 -6.14
C VAL A 177 -7.56 -7.34 -6.30
N ASP A 178 -6.72 -7.14 -7.30
CA ASP A 178 -6.30 -5.81 -7.73
C ASP A 178 -6.55 -5.63 -9.24
N SER A 179 -6.67 -4.35 -9.65
CA SER A 179 -6.88 -3.97 -11.05
C SER A 179 -5.58 -3.47 -11.65
N ARG A 180 -5.13 -4.09 -12.73
CA ARG A 180 -4.02 -3.66 -13.57
C ARG A 180 -4.53 -3.06 -14.87
N ARG A 181 -3.63 -2.51 -15.68
CA ARG A 181 -3.97 -1.91 -16.98
C ARG A 181 -4.69 -2.89 -17.92
N ASP A 182 -4.34 -4.15 -17.86
CA ASP A 182 -4.78 -5.26 -18.73
C ASP A 182 -5.88 -6.13 -18.09
N GLY A 183 -6.29 -5.86 -16.86
CA GLY A 183 -7.37 -6.62 -16.20
C GLY A 183 -7.24 -6.72 -14.69
N TYR A 184 -7.79 -7.80 -14.14
CA TYR A 184 -7.76 -8.12 -12.72
C TYR A 184 -6.74 -9.21 -12.44
N VAL A 185 -6.12 -9.14 -11.27
CA VAL A 185 -5.20 -10.16 -10.72
C VAL A 185 -5.61 -10.48 -9.30
N ILE A 186 -5.40 -11.72 -8.89
CA ILE A 186 -5.54 -12.11 -7.49
C ILE A 186 -4.39 -11.53 -6.67
N THR A 187 -4.67 -11.11 -5.45
CA THR A 187 -3.67 -10.61 -4.51
C THR A 187 -3.03 -11.77 -3.72
N VAL A 188 -1.94 -11.51 -2.99
CA VAL A 188 -1.36 -12.48 -2.07
C VAL A 188 -2.39 -12.92 -1.01
N ARG A 189 -3.20 -11.97 -0.51
CA ARG A 189 -4.30 -12.22 0.43
C ARG A 189 -5.39 -13.10 -0.18
N GLY A 190 -5.79 -12.79 -1.42
CA GLY A 190 -6.79 -13.59 -2.15
C GLY A 190 -6.29 -15.00 -2.46
N LYS A 191 -5.02 -15.15 -2.84
CA LYS A 191 -4.40 -16.45 -3.08
C LYS A 191 -4.33 -17.28 -1.79
N ALA A 192 -3.86 -16.69 -0.69
CA ALA A 192 -3.82 -17.38 0.61
C ALA A 192 -5.21 -17.84 1.07
N TYR A 193 -6.26 -17.06 0.80
CA TYR A 193 -7.63 -17.46 1.07
C TYR A 193 -8.06 -18.68 0.23
N ILE A 194 -7.78 -18.70 -1.07
CA ILE A 194 -8.12 -19.84 -1.93
C ILE A 194 -7.31 -21.08 -1.52
N ASP A 195 -6.01 -20.93 -1.24
CA ASP A 195 -5.12 -22.02 -0.83
C ASP A 195 -5.55 -22.62 0.52
N SER A 196 -6.20 -21.85 1.40
CA SER A 196 -6.71 -22.34 2.70
C SER A 196 -7.96 -23.23 2.59
N LYS A 197 -8.59 -23.31 1.42
CA LYS A 197 -9.80 -24.14 1.18
C LYS A 197 -9.50 -25.53 0.60
N ILE A 198 -8.24 -25.78 0.25
CA ILE A 198 -7.78 -27.06 -0.27
C ILE A 198 -7.34 -27.94 0.90
#